data_e34da903479f810d2349d94964ee0426
#
_entry.id   e34da903479f810d2349d94964ee0426
#
_cell.length_a   1.000
_cell.length_b   1.000
_cell.length_c   1.000
_cell.angle_alpha   90.00
_cell.angle_beta   90.00
_cell.angle_gamma   90.00
#
_symmetry.space_group_name_H-M   'P 1'
#
loop_
_entity.id
_entity.type
_entity.pdbx_description
1 polymer ?
#
loop_
_entity_poly.entity_id
_entity_poly.type
_entity_poly.pdbx_seq_one_letter_code
_entity_poly.pdbx_strand_id
1 'polypeptide(L)'
;MKRIEDLRQIKGDAYDYYISVDEDKDLFEKIFLVDEIIDEIKKPDKYFLIGEKGSGKTAYSVYMSQDDTEEYFSFITLVENTLYQKFMNMKKQKALELSGYKDIWINIIYLVLAEGIRKEWGDSLFSSLKYKQLSRAIDQFYSDAFKPELINAMEFVDKAASSINVMMEQGLFSNGAGGSVETSQKYVEQSYQISLMKIRDGFEKAFQSISIKKPVILFIDGIDARPREIDNEQYFECLTGLVNAVLEMNYSVLREKKIKIMLLIRPDIMYKMPIHNMNQ
;
A
#
# COMPACT_ATOMS: atom_id res chain seq x y z
N MET A 1 -4.97 -13.26 -42.99
CA MET A 1 -4.46 -11.87 -42.94
C MET A 1 -4.96 -11.07 -41.73
N LYS A 2 -6.09 -11.36 -41.14
CA LYS A 2 -6.57 -10.68 -39.90
C LYS A 2 -5.61 -10.81 -38.68
N ARG A 3 -4.81 -11.86 -38.57
CA ARG A 3 -3.93 -12.12 -37.41
C ARG A 3 -2.76 -11.17 -37.23
N ILE A 4 -2.30 -10.45 -38.27
CA ILE A 4 -1.12 -9.56 -38.14
C ILE A 4 -1.54 -8.15 -37.73
N GLU A 5 -2.75 -7.70 -38.09
CA GLU A 5 -3.28 -6.41 -37.65
C GLU A 5 -3.65 -6.45 -36.16
N ASP A 6 -4.18 -7.57 -35.69
CA ASP A 6 -4.51 -7.79 -34.28
C ASP A 6 -3.24 -7.76 -33.38
N LEU A 7 -2.11 -8.30 -33.85
CA LEU A 7 -0.83 -8.27 -33.12
C LEU A 7 -0.24 -6.85 -32.97
N ARG A 8 -0.58 -5.92 -33.86
CA ARG A 8 -0.14 -4.51 -33.76
C ARG A 8 -0.90 -3.71 -32.71
N GLN A 9 -2.02 -4.22 -32.23
CA GLN A 9 -2.87 -3.60 -31.21
C GLN A 9 -2.51 -4.10 -29.80
N ILE A 10 -1.66 -5.12 -29.67
CA ILE A 10 -1.23 -5.64 -28.37
C ILE A 10 -0.36 -4.60 -27.66
N LYS A 11 -0.78 -4.19 -26.46
CA LYS A 11 -0.02 -3.29 -25.61
C LYS A 11 1.19 -4.00 -25.00
N GLY A 12 2.25 -3.25 -24.76
CA GLY A 12 3.50 -3.80 -24.23
C GLY A 12 3.43 -4.15 -22.75
N ASP A 13 2.54 -3.50 -21.99
CA ASP A 13 2.33 -3.75 -20.56
C ASP A 13 0.89 -4.19 -20.29
N ALA A 14 0.74 -5.22 -19.49
CA ALA A 14 -0.57 -5.74 -19.11
C ALA A 14 -1.40 -4.71 -18.31
N TYR A 15 -0.75 -3.87 -17.49
CA TYR A 15 -1.42 -2.83 -16.73
C TYR A 15 -2.11 -1.77 -17.61
N ASP A 16 -1.59 -1.54 -18.83
CA ASP A 16 -2.22 -0.63 -19.80
C ASP A 16 -3.64 -1.10 -20.19
N TYR A 17 -3.92 -2.40 -20.14
CA TYR A 17 -5.27 -2.93 -20.35
C TYR A 17 -6.20 -2.71 -19.17
N TYR A 18 -5.65 -2.70 -17.95
CA TYR A 18 -6.43 -2.45 -16.73
C TYR A 18 -7.02 -1.03 -16.68
N ILE A 19 -6.24 -0.05 -17.12
CA ILE A 19 -6.65 1.37 -17.14
C ILE A 19 -7.33 1.80 -18.43
N SER A 20 -7.50 0.90 -19.42
CA SER A 20 -8.00 1.20 -20.76
C SER A 20 -9.53 1.12 -20.85
N VAL A 21 -10.03 1.48 -22.03
CA VAL A 21 -11.44 1.34 -22.44
C VAL A 21 -11.82 -0.14 -22.60
N ASP A 22 -13.12 -0.42 -22.63
CA ASP A 22 -13.65 -1.79 -22.62
C ASP A 22 -13.20 -2.64 -23.81
N GLU A 23 -13.03 -2.05 -25.01
CA GLU A 23 -12.55 -2.77 -26.21
C GLU A 23 -11.15 -3.38 -26.01
N ASP A 24 -10.27 -2.69 -25.30
CA ASP A 24 -8.93 -3.18 -24.97
C ASP A 24 -8.99 -4.30 -23.93
N LYS A 25 -9.91 -4.22 -22.99
CA LYS A 25 -10.16 -5.28 -22.00
C LYS A 25 -10.63 -6.55 -22.66
N ASP A 26 -11.58 -6.46 -23.59
CA ASP A 26 -12.07 -7.58 -24.40
C ASP A 26 -10.95 -8.23 -25.23
N LEU A 27 -10.01 -7.41 -25.74
CA LEU A 27 -8.84 -7.92 -26.44
C LEU A 27 -7.91 -8.69 -25.50
N PHE A 28 -7.65 -8.13 -24.31
CA PHE A 28 -6.79 -8.76 -23.31
C PHE A 28 -7.35 -10.12 -22.88
N GLU A 29 -8.64 -10.21 -22.61
CA GLU A 29 -9.31 -11.45 -22.22
C GLU A 29 -9.16 -12.56 -23.27
N LYS A 30 -9.19 -12.18 -24.58
CA LYS A 30 -9.00 -13.11 -25.69
C LYS A 30 -7.57 -13.58 -25.90
N ILE A 31 -6.57 -12.79 -25.48
CA ILE A 31 -5.16 -13.13 -25.67
C ILE A 31 -4.53 -13.73 -24.41
N PHE A 32 -5.13 -13.52 -23.23
CA PHE A 32 -4.65 -14.09 -21.98
C PHE A 32 -4.87 -15.60 -21.95
N LEU A 33 -3.82 -16.35 -21.63
CA LEU A 33 -3.91 -17.79 -21.47
C LEU A 33 -4.27 -18.13 -20.02
N VAL A 34 -5.49 -18.57 -19.81
CA VAL A 34 -5.95 -19.06 -18.50
C VAL A 34 -5.30 -20.42 -18.21
N ASP A 35 -4.66 -20.52 -17.04
CA ASP A 35 -4.02 -21.73 -16.57
C ASP A 35 -4.34 -21.98 -15.08
N GLU A 36 -3.73 -23.02 -14.50
CA GLU A 36 -3.93 -23.45 -13.10
C GLU A 36 -3.48 -22.40 -12.05
N ILE A 37 -2.69 -21.39 -12.43
CA ILE A 37 -2.25 -20.32 -11.54
C ILE A 37 -3.44 -19.50 -11.06
N ILE A 38 -4.46 -19.32 -11.89
CA ILE A 38 -5.70 -18.63 -11.51
C ILE A 38 -6.37 -19.32 -10.33
N ASP A 39 -6.43 -20.65 -10.34
CA ASP A 39 -7.02 -21.42 -9.24
C ASP A 39 -6.16 -21.34 -7.96
N GLU A 40 -4.83 -21.32 -8.10
CA GLU A 40 -3.93 -21.09 -6.97
C GLU A 40 -4.11 -19.67 -6.38
N ILE A 41 -4.26 -18.66 -7.24
CA ILE A 41 -4.52 -17.29 -6.78
C ILE A 41 -5.83 -17.22 -5.98
N LYS A 42 -6.85 -17.97 -6.32
CA LYS A 42 -8.14 -17.98 -5.60
C LYS A 42 -8.04 -18.62 -4.20
N LYS A 43 -7.05 -19.45 -3.91
CA LYS A 43 -6.90 -20.11 -2.60
C LYS A 43 -6.69 -19.11 -1.47
N PRO A 44 -7.33 -19.30 -0.31
CA PRO A 44 -7.32 -18.31 0.78
C PRO A 44 -5.98 -18.19 1.52
N ASP A 45 -5.06 -19.10 1.30
CA ASP A 45 -3.73 -19.19 1.95
C ASP A 45 -2.57 -18.75 1.05
N LYS A 46 -2.85 -18.26 -0.17
CA LYS A 46 -1.86 -17.76 -1.11
C LYS A 46 -1.84 -16.25 -1.11
N TYR A 47 -0.72 -15.66 -0.66
CA TYR A 47 -0.57 -14.21 -0.48
C TYR A 47 0.50 -13.58 -1.36
N PHE A 48 1.30 -14.41 -2.04
CA PHE A 48 2.40 -13.96 -2.89
C PHE A 48 2.32 -14.60 -4.27
N LEU A 49 2.40 -13.77 -5.31
CA LEU A 49 2.62 -14.20 -6.68
C LEU A 49 4.06 -13.89 -7.05
N ILE A 50 4.91 -14.93 -7.03
CA ILE A 50 6.35 -14.80 -7.18
C ILE A 50 6.75 -15.20 -8.60
N GLY A 51 7.52 -14.34 -9.29
CA GLY A 51 8.00 -14.64 -10.64
C GLY A 51 8.98 -13.59 -11.14
N GLU A 52 9.81 -13.97 -12.10
CA GLU A 52 10.78 -13.09 -12.74
C GLU A 52 10.11 -11.92 -13.49
N LYS A 53 10.90 -10.91 -13.87
CA LYS A 53 10.39 -9.83 -14.73
C LYS A 53 9.91 -10.41 -16.06
N GLY A 54 8.70 -10.03 -16.47
CA GLY A 54 8.09 -10.54 -17.71
C GLY A 54 7.42 -11.91 -17.58
N SER A 55 7.34 -12.53 -16.38
CA SER A 55 6.67 -13.81 -16.16
C SER A 55 5.14 -13.74 -16.14
N GLY A 56 4.55 -12.58 -16.42
CA GLY A 56 3.09 -12.42 -16.49
C GLY A 56 2.38 -12.11 -15.16
N LYS A 57 3.07 -11.85 -14.04
CA LYS A 57 2.42 -11.56 -12.75
C LYS A 57 1.33 -10.49 -12.85
N THR A 58 1.67 -9.35 -13.45
CA THR A 58 0.72 -8.26 -13.71
C THR A 58 -0.42 -8.71 -14.60
N ALA A 59 -0.17 -9.57 -15.59
CA ALA A 59 -1.21 -10.08 -16.49
C ALA A 59 -2.26 -10.92 -15.74
N TYR A 60 -1.84 -11.77 -14.78
CA TYR A 60 -2.79 -12.52 -13.93
C TYR A 60 -3.65 -11.57 -13.08
N SER A 61 -3.05 -10.54 -12.47
CA SER A 61 -3.81 -9.58 -11.66
C SER A 61 -4.80 -8.76 -12.51
N VAL A 62 -4.39 -8.37 -13.72
CA VAL A 62 -5.26 -7.66 -14.68
C VAL A 62 -6.41 -8.55 -15.12
N TYR A 63 -6.13 -9.79 -15.54
CA TYR A 63 -7.17 -10.75 -15.94
C TYR A 63 -8.21 -10.91 -14.83
N MET A 64 -7.78 -11.20 -13.60
CA MET A 64 -8.68 -11.37 -12.47
C MET A 64 -9.45 -10.10 -12.10
N SER A 65 -8.89 -8.92 -12.35
CA SER A 65 -9.54 -7.64 -12.05
C SER A 65 -10.51 -7.17 -13.14
N GLN A 66 -10.49 -7.80 -14.31
CA GLN A 66 -11.41 -7.54 -15.40
C GLN A 66 -12.51 -8.60 -15.52
N ASP A 67 -12.31 -9.76 -14.87
CA ASP A 67 -13.26 -10.86 -14.87
C ASP A 67 -14.53 -10.46 -14.11
N ASP A 68 -15.63 -10.25 -14.85
CA ASP A 68 -16.97 -9.89 -14.35
C ASP A 68 -17.68 -11.08 -13.66
N THR A 69 -16.94 -12.11 -13.25
CA THR A 69 -17.55 -13.23 -12.53
C THR A 69 -18.18 -12.77 -11.23
N GLU A 70 -19.32 -13.37 -10.88
CA GLU A 70 -19.95 -13.14 -9.57
C GLU A 70 -19.16 -13.80 -8.41
N GLU A 71 -18.07 -14.52 -8.70
CA GLU A 71 -17.32 -15.30 -7.72
C GLU A 71 -16.49 -14.42 -6.77
N TYR A 72 -15.84 -13.37 -7.29
CA TYR A 72 -14.98 -12.46 -6.50
C TYR A 72 -14.98 -11.05 -7.10
N PHE A 73 -14.52 -10.09 -6.31
CA PHE A 73 -14.16 -8.75 -6.72
C PHE A 73 -12.66 -8.57 -6.54
N SER A 74 -11.95 -8.15 -7.56
CA SER A 74 -10.53 -7.86 -7.42
C SER A 74 -10.13 -6.55 -8.08
N PHE A 75 -9.08 -5.94 -7.56
CA PHE A 75 -8.52 -4.70 -8.09
C PHE A 75 -7.03 -4.60 -7.79
N ILE A 76 -6.35 -3.74 -8.54
CA ILE A 76 -4.91 -3.58 -8.50
C ILE A 76 -4.56 -2.21 -7.94
N THR A 77 -3.55 -2.14 -7.08
CA THR A 77 -2.86 -0.91 -6.73
C THR A 77 -1.37 -1.03 -7.03
N LEU A 78 -0.80 0.01 -7.64
CA LEU A 78 0.65 0.12 -7.78
C LEU A 78 1.22 0.79 -6.52
N VAL A 79 2.35 0.28 -6.03
CA VAL A 79 3.03 0.86 -4.87
C VAL A 79 3.33 2.33 -5.08
N GLU A 80 3.77 2.73 -6.28
CA GLU A 80 4.05 4.13 -6.63
C GLU A 80 2.84 5.06 -6.55
N ASN A 81 1.62 4.52 -6.71
CA ASN A 81 0.36 5.27 -6.61
C ASN A 81 -0.13 5.40 -5.15
N THR A 82 0.57 4.81 -4.20
CA THR A 82 0.24 4.91 -2.78
C THR A 82 0.94 6.08 -2.11
N LEU A 83 0.55 6.35 -0.87
CA LEU A 83 1.16 7.42 -0.07
C LEU A 83 2.52 7.01 0.55
N TYR A 84 3.06 5.83 0.22
CA TYR A 84 4.26 5.30 0.88
C TYR A 84 5.48 6.21 0.75
N GLN A 85 5.67 6.86 -0.40
CA GLN A 85 6.79 7.79 -0.61
C GLN A 85 6.75 8.97 0.36
N LYS A 86 5.55 9.47 0.66
CA LYS A 86 5.36 10.55 1.63
C LYS A 86 5.79 10.11 3.05
N PHE A 87 5.38 8.90 3.45
CA PHE A 87 5.78 8.33 4.73
C PHE A 87 7.28 7.99 4.79
N MET A 88 7.88 7.51 3.70
CA MET A 88 9.31 7.28 3.63
C MET A 88 10.12 8.57 3.80
N ASN A 89 9.70 9.65 3.16
CA ASN A 89 10.34 10.95 3.34
C ASN A 89 10.24 11.44 4.79
N MET A 90 9.08 11.27 5.43
CA MET A 90 8.90 11.60 6.85
C MET A 90 9.81 10.75 7.75
N LYS A 91 10.02 9.47 7.44
CA LYS A 91 10.94 8.61 8.19
C LYS A 91 12.40 9.01 7.96
N LYS A 92 12.79 9.36 6.75
CA LYS A 92 14.12 9.88 6.42
C LYS A 92 14.45 11.16 7.20
N GLN A 93 13.45 12.01 7.42
CA GLN A 93 13.56 13.23 8.24
C GLN A 93 13.53 12.94 9.76
N LYS A 94 13.63 11.66 10.17
CA LYS A 94 13.53 11.21 11.56
C LYS A 94 12.22 11.54 12.27
N ALA A 95 11.20 11.96 11.53
CA ALA A 95 9.88 12.27 12.08
C ALA A 95 9.05 11.01 12.42
N LEU A 96 9.50 9.82 11.98
CA LEU A 96 8.85 8.53 12.20
C LEU A 96 9.86 7.45 12.64
N GLU A 97 10.85 7.80 13.44
CA GLU A 97 11.94 6.88 13.80
C GLU A 97 11.44 5.65 14.58
N LEU A 98 10.45 5.86 15.47
CA LEU A 98 9.81 4.80 16.26
C LEU A 98 8.69 4.04 15.52
N SER A 99 8.14 4.60 14.44
CA SER A 99 7.08 3.94 13.67
C SER A 99 7.68 2.95 12.68
N GLY A 100 7.35 1.69 12.85
CA GLY A 100 7.78 0.65 11.90
C GLY A 100 7.12 0.84 10.52
N TYR A 101 7.85 0.55 9.45
CA TYR A 101 7.29 0.55 8.09
C TYR A 101 6.05 -0.35 7.98
N LYS A 102 5.99 -1.43 8.77
CA LYS A 102 4.84 -2.33 8.82
C LYS A 102 3.55 -1.59 9.23
N ASP A 103 3.59 -0.78 10.27
CA ASP A 103 2.40 -0.06 10.77
C ASP A 103 1.93 1.00 9.77
N ILE A 104 2.86 1.64 9.09
CA ILE A 104 2.57 2.57 8.00
C ILE A 104 1.85 1.83 6.86
N TRP A 105 2.38 0.69 6.42
CA TRP A 105 1.79 -0.09 5.35
C TRP A 105 0.41 -0.64 5.71
N ILE A 106 0.19 -1.07 6.95
CA ILE A 106 -1.14 -1.50 7.41
C ILE A 106 -2.18 -0.39 7.18
N ASN A 107 -1.86 0.85 7.56
CA ASN A 107 -2.77 1.97 7.37
C ASN A 107 -2.99 2.32 5.89
N ILE A 108 -1.93 2.28 5.06
CA ILE A 108 -2.04 2.49 3.61
C ILE A 108 -2.92 1.40 2.97
N ILE A 109 -2.70 0.14 3.30
CA ILE A 109 -3.46 -0.97 2.74
C ILE A 109 -4.93 -0.91 3.16
N TYR A 110 -5.23 -0.57 4.41
CA TYR A 110 -6.60 -0.33 4.86
C TYR A 110 -7.28 0.79 4.07
N LEU A 111 -6.58 1.91 3.83
CA LEU A 111 -7.11 2.99 3.00
C LEU A 111 -7.44 2.53 1.59
N VAL A 112 -6.49 1.87 0.92
CA VAL A 112 -6.67 1.35 -0.46
C VAL A 112 -7.83 0.37 -0.54
N LEU A 113 -7.92 -0.57 0.41
CA LEU A 113 -9.04 -1.51 0.50
C LEU A 113 -10.38 -0.78 0.71
N ALA A 114 -10.41 0.18 1.62
CA ALA A 114 -11.62 0.93 1.94
C ALA A 114 -12.11 1.74 0.74
N GLU A 115 -11.22 2.41 0.04
CA GLU A 115 -11.55 3.18 -1.17
C GLU A 115 -12.03 2.28 -2.31
N GLY A 116 -11.34 1.15 -2.56
CA GLY A 116 -11.73 0.19 -3.59
C GLY A 116 -13.11 -0.40 -3.32
N ILE A 117 -13.38 -0.85 -2.11
CA ILE A 117 -14.67 -1.40 -1.70
C ILE A 117 -15.76 -0.34 -1.74
N ARG A 118 -15.47 0.87 -1.32
CA ARG A 118 -16.43 1.99 -1.39
C ARG A 118 -16.78 2.32 -2.84
N LYS A 119 -15.79 2.38 -3.72
CA LYS A 119 -15.99 2.66 -5.14
C LYS A 119 -16.88 1.60 -5.79
N GLU A 120 -16.63 0.33 -5.50
CA GLU A 120 -17.38 -0.77 -6.11
C GLU A 120 -18.82 -0.88 -5.63
N TRP A 121 -19.06 -0.69 -4.33
CA TRP A 121 -20.37 -0.96 -3.73
C TRP A 121 -21.02 0.23 -3.04
N GLY A 122 -20.38 1.39 -2.98
CA GLY A 122 -20.81 2.55 -2.21
C GLY A 122 -21.80 3.47 -2.90
N ASP A 123 -21.95 3.40 -4.21
CA ASP A 123 -22.62 4.43 -5.03
C ASP A 123 -24.16 4.40 -4.97
N SER A 124 -24.78 3.36 -4.41
CA SER A 124 -26.24 3.37 -4.19
C SER A 124 -26.60 3.90 -2.80
N LEU A 125 -27.73 4.60 -2.67
CA LEU A 125 -28.23 5.16 -1.40
C LEU A 125 -28.29 4.13 -0.26
N PHE A 126 -28.73 2.90 -0.54
CA PHE A 126 -28.76 1.81 0.44
C PHE A 126 -27.37 1.27 0.79
N SER A 127 -26.47 1.24 -0.18
CA SER A 127 -25.08 0.87 0.02
C SER A 127 -24.33 1.94 0.80
N SER A 128 -24.58 3.22 0.56
CA SER A 128 -23.91 4.33 1.26
C SER A 128 -24.15 4.32 2.77
N LEU A 129 -25.34 3.96 3.22
CA LEU A 129 -25.66 3.81 4.64
C LEU A 129 -24.91 2.63 5.26
N LYS A 130 -24.79 1.51 4.52
CA LYS A 130 -24.09 0.30 4.94
C LYS A 130 -22.59 0.52 5.07
N TYR A 131 -22.00 1.34 4.18
CA TYR A 131 -20.57 1.66 4.17
C TYR A 131 -20.21 2.99 4.86
N LYS A 132 -21.15 3.59 5.60
CA LYS A 132 -20.93 4.86 6.29
C LYS A 132 -19.76 4.85 7.26
N GLN A 133 -19.52 3.74 7.96
CA GLN A 133 -18.36 3.62 8.86
C GLN A 133 -17.05 3.56 8.07
N LEU A 134 -17.05 2.91 6.91
CA LEU A 134 -15.89 2.87 6.02
C LEU A 134 -15.55 4.27 5.49
N SER A 135 -16.55 5.03 5.05
CA SER A 135 -16.36 6.42 4.63
C SER A 135 -15.79 7.29 5.76
N ARG A 136 -16.32 7.14 6.98
CA ARG A 136 -15.78 7.85 8.16
C ARG A 136 -14.32 7.49 8.45
N ALA A 137 -13.95 6.22 8.34
CA ALA A 137 -12.56 5.78 8.54
C ALA A 137 -11.61 6.37 7.47
N ILE A 138 -12.05 6.48 6.22
CA ILE A 138 -11.32 7.16 5.14
C ILE A 138 -11.14 8.64 5.47
N ASP A 139 -12.23 9.33 5.83
CA ASP A 139 -12.18 10.76 6.19
C ASP A 139 -11.25 10.98 7.39
N GLN A 140 -11.30 10.10 8.39
CA GLN A 140 -10.42 10.13 9.54
C GLN A 140 -8.96 9.94 9.15
N PHE A 141 -8.65 9.02 8.22
CA PHE A 141 -7.30 8.85 7.70
C PHE A 141 -6.76 10.16 7.14
N TYR A 142 -7.48 10.81 6.23
CA TYR A 142 -7.02 12.05 5.61
C TYR A 142 -6.91 13.20 6.61
N SER A 143 -7.80 13.27 7.62
CA SER A 143 -7.74 14.30 8.63
C SER A 143 -6.64 14.08 9.66
N ASP A 144 -6.35 12.83 10.05
CA ASP A 144 -5.47 12.51 11.17
C ASP A 144 -4.04 12.15 10.74
N ALA A 145 -3.87 11.48 9.58
CA ALA A 145 -2.55 11.12 9.08
C ALA A 145 -1.75 12.34 8.58
N PHE A 146 -2.45 13.39 8.16
CA PHE A 146 -1.83 14.58 7.58
C PHE A 146 -2.33 15.87 8.23
N LYS A 147 -2.55 15.86 9.55
CA LYS A 147 -2.94 17.06 10.30
C LYS A 147 -1.96 18.20 10.06
N PRO A 148 -2.46 19.41 9.68
CA PRO A 148 -1.60 20.57 9.48
C PRO A 148 -0.71 20.89 10.68
N GLU A 149 -1.21 20.69 11.90
CA GLU A 149 -0.47 20.90 13.14
C GLU A 149 0.73 19.97 13.28
N LEU A 150 0.57 18.68 12.92
CA LEU A 150 1.65 17.70 12.91
C LEU A 150 2.67 18.00 11.82
N ILE A 151 2.21 18.32 10.60
CA ILE A 151 3.08 18.66 9.48
C ILE A 151 3.87 19.94 9.81
N ASN A 152 3.21 20.97 10.32
CA ASN A 152 3.87 22.23 10.72
C ASN A 152 4.86 22.02 11.86
N ALA A 153 4.54 21.17 12.84
CA ALA A 153 5.45 20.83 13.94
C ALA A 153 6.69 20.09 13.42
N MET A 154 6.53 19.18 12.47
CA MET A 154 7.65 18.49 11.81
C MET A 154 8.54 19.45 11.03
N GLU A 155 7.96 20.36 10.24
CA GLU A 155 8.71 21.38 9.51
C GLU A 155 9.45 22.34 10.45
N PHE A 156 8.85 22.67 11.60
CA PHE A 156 9.48 23.51 12.62
C PHE A 156 10.70 22.81 13.23
N VAL A 157 10.57 21.52 13.58
CA VAL A 157 11.67 20.71 14.14
C VAL A 157 12.80 20.56 13.12
N ASP A 158 12.48 20.33 11.86
CA ASP A 158 13.46 20.18 10.78
C ASP A 158 14.24 21.49 10.54
N LYS A 159 13.53 22.63 10.50
CA LYS A 159 14.15 23.95 10.39
C LYS A 159 15.00 24.30 11.62
N ALA A 160 14.56 23.95 12.82
CA ALA A 160 15.30 24.16 14.05
C ALA A 160 16.56 23.29 14.08
N ALA A 161 16.46 22.00 13.70
CA ALA A 161 17.60 21.10 13.60
C ALA A 161 18.64 21.58 12.57
N SER A 162 18.18 22.01 11.39
CA SER A 162 19.04 22.57 10.35
C SER A 162 19.76 23.84 10.81
N SER A 163 19.06 24.73 11.52
CA SER A 163 19.64 25.95 12.08
C SER A 163 20.69 25.68 13.15
N ILE A 164 20.45 24.68 14.01
CA ILE A 164 21.39 24.24 15.04
C ILE A 164 22.65 23.63 14.42
N ASN A 165 22.49 22.79 13.40
CA ASN A 165 23.62 22.21 12.67
C ASN A 165 24.52 23.27 12.04
N VAL A 166 23.93 24.28 11.39
CA VAL A 166 24.66 25.41 10.83
C VAL A 166 25.39 26.22 11.92
N MET A 167 24.76 26.43 13.09
CA MET A 167 25.38 27.11 14.22
C MET A 167 26.49 26.30 14.90
N MET A 168 26.37 24.97 14.95
CA MET A 168 27.42 24.05 15.40
C MET A 168 28.64 24.07 14.47
N GLU A 169 28.43 24.02 13.16
CA GLU A 169 29.48 24.10 12.15
C GLU A 169 30.22 25.46 12.22
N GLN A 170 29.53 26.52 12.62
CA GLN A 170 30.13 27.85 12.80
C GLN A 170 30.75 28.08 14.18
N GLY A 171 30.76 27.06 15.05
CA GLY A 171 31.36 27.15 16.38
C GLY A 171 30.64 28.10 17.35
N LEU A 172 29.40 28.46 17.10
CA LEU A 172 28.62 29.45 17.84
C LEU A 172 27.82 28.87 19.03
N PHE A 173 27.85 27.55 19.23
CA PHE A 173 27.11 26.91 20.33
C PHE A 173 27.98 25.99 21.17
N SER A 174 27.91 26.20 22.50
CA SER A 174 28.36 25.25 23.52
C SER A 174 27.16 24.46 24.05
N ASN A 175 27.25 23.18 23.99
CA ASN A 175 26.55 22.03 24.64
C ASN A 175 25.18 22.21 25.37
N GLY A 176 24.33 23.18 25.06
CA GLY A 176 23.08 23.37 25.81
C GLY A 176 21.78 23.28 25.02
N ALA A 177 21.82 23.35 23.70
CA ALA A 177 20.62 23.53 22.88
C ALA A 177 20.05 22.22 22.27
N GLY A 178 20.75 21.10 22.35
CA GLY A 178 20.33 19.80 21.75
C GLY A 178 19.09 19.20 22.41
N GLY A 179 18.89 19.41 23.70
CA GLY A 179 17.81 18.79 24.47
C GLY A 179 16.40 19.25 24.08
N SER A 180 16.24 20.48 23.60
CA SER A 180 14.90 21.02 23.25
C SER A 180 14.40 20.51 21.91
N VAL A 181 15.28 20.27 20.95
CA VAL A 181 14.92 19.76 19.60
C VAL A 181 14.59 18.27 19.65
N GLU A 182 15.41 17.47 20.37
CA GLU A 182 15.12 16.04 20.58
C GLU A 182 13.81 15.82 21.33
N THR A 183 13.48 16.64 22.33
CA THR A 183 12.22 16.54 23.07
C THR A 183 11.04 16.88 22.18
N SER A 184 11.14 17.91 21.35
CA SER A 184 10.09 18.28 20.38
C SER A 184 9.91 17.20 19.30
N GLN A 185 11.00 16.63 18.81
CA GLN A 185 10.99 15.54 17.83
C GLN A 185 10.28 14.30 18.39
N LYS A 186 10.62 13.86 19.60
CA LYS A 186 9.97 12.74 20.28
C LYS A 186 8.47 12.98 20.51
N TYR A 187 8.09 14.19 20.87
CA TYR A 187 6.68 14.55 21.06
C TYR A 187 5.87 14.44 19.75
N VAL A 188 6.40 14.98 18.64
CA VAL A 188 5.77 14.90 17.32
C VAL A 188 5.62 13.45 16.89
N GLU A 189 6.67 12.65 17.06
CA GLU A 189 6.68 11.24 16.71
C GLU A 189 5.68 10.42 17.52
N GLN A 190 5.63 10.60 18.85
CA GLN A 190 4.63 9.94 19.70
C GLN A 190 3.21 10.31 19.30
N SER A 191 2.97 11.59 19.01
CA SER A 191 1.65 12.07 18.54
C SER A 191 1.25 11.42 17.22
N TYR A 192 2.22 11.21 16.33
CA TYR A 192 1.98 10.56 15.04
C TYR A 192 1.69 9.06 15.20
N GLN A 193 2.43 8.35 16.04
CA GLN A 193 2.15 6.95 16.37
C GLN A 193 0.75 6.76 16.94
N ILE A 194 0.35 7.60 17.88
CA ILE A 194 -1.00 7.56 18.46
C ILE A 194 -2.06 7.79 17.36
N SER A 195 -1.79 8.69 16.42
CA SER A 195 -2.68 8.94 15.29
C SER A 195 -2.79 7.72 14.37
N LEU A 196 -1.67 7.08 14.01
CA LEU A 196 -1.68 5.85 13.19
C LEU A 196 -2.42 4.69 13.86
N MET A 197 -2.26 4.52 15.17
CA MET A 197 -3.00 3.50 15.93
C MET A 197 -4.50 3.77 15.93
N LYS A 198 -4.93 5.01 16.11
CA LYS A 198 -6.37 5.39 16.07
C LYS A 198 -6.97 5.19 14.67
N ILE A 199 -6.21 5.52 13.62
CA ILE A 199 -6.63 5.32 12.24
C ILE A 199 -6.82 3.82 11.98
N ARG A 200 -5.86 2.99 12.36
CA ARG A 200 -5.94 1.53 12.25
C ARG A 200 -7.17 0.99 12.95
N ASP A 201 -7.41 1.35 14.21
CA ASP A 201 -8.58 0.95 14.99
C ASP A 201 -9.90 1.38 14.32
N GLY A 202 -9.93 2.58 13.73
CA GLY A 202 -11.06 3.07 12.95
C GLY A 202 -11.36 2.18 11.73
N PHE A 203 -10.34 1.80 10.97
CA PHE A 203 -10.50 0.88 9.83
C PHE A 203 -10.92 -0.52 10.27
N GLU A 204 -10.29 -1.09 11.29
CA GLU A 204 -10.63 -2.44 11.78
C GLU A 204 -12.10 -2.51 12.20
N LYS A 205 -12.60 -1.53 12.96
CA LYS A 205 -14.02 -1.42 13.33
C LYS A 205 -14.93 -1.28 12.11
N ALA A 206 -14.51 -0.47 11.13
CA ALA A 206 -15.27 -0.31 9.89
C ALA A 206 -15.35 -1.62 9.11
N PHE A 207 -14.24 -2.34 8.94
CA PHE A 207 -14.21 -3.64 8.27
C PHE A 207 -14.99 -4.72 9.04
N GLN A 208 -14.97 -4.72 10.37
CA GLN A 208 -15.82 -5.60 11.18
C GLN A 208 -17.31 -5.39 10.93
N SER A 209 -17.73 -4.15 10.72
CA SER A 209 -19.13 -3.78 10.58
C SER A 209 -19.72 -4.00 9.19
N ILE A 210 -18.90 -4.00 8.12
CA ILE A 210 -19.39 -4.17 6.76
C ILE A 210 -19.70 -5.63 6.43
N SER A 211 -20.63 -5.80 5.48
CA SER A 211 -20.96 -7.09 4.89
C SER A 211 -20.49 -7.12 3.46
N ILE A 212 -19.48 -7.92 3.18
CA ILE A 212 -18.92 -8.09 1.85
C ILE A 212 -19.82 -9.01 1.03
N LYS A 213 -20.18 -8.60 -0.20
CA LYS A 213 -21.08 -9.36 -1.08
C LYS A 213 -20.41 -10.60 -1.67
N LYS A 214 -19.16 -10.47 -2.09
CA LYS A 214 -18.34 -11.53 -2.69
C LYS A 214 -16.88 -11.39 -2.20
N PRO A 215 -16.07 -12.46 -2.19
CA PRO A 215 -14.66 -12.37 -1.80
C PRO A 215 -13.93 -11.25 -2.53
N VAL A 216 -13.00 -10.58 -1.83
CA VAL A 216 -12.22 -9.47 -2.37
C VAL A 216 -10.75 -9.86 -2.44
N ILE A 217 -10.09 -9.54 -3.56
CA ILE A 217 -8.65 -9.70 -3.72
C ILE A 217 -8.04 -8.34 -4.10
N LEU A 218 -7.21 -7.79 -3.22
CA LEU A 218 -6.36 -6.65 -3.54
C LEU A 218 -5.01 -7.15 -4.04
N PHE A 219 -4.65 -6.83 -5.28
CA PHE A 219 -3.31 -7.03 -5.81
C PHE A 219 -2.46 -5.78 -5.58
N ILE A 220 -1.26 -5.97 -5.01
CA ILE A 220 -0.26 -4.92 -4.84
C ILE A 220 0.91 -5.23 -5.78
N ASP A 221 1.16 -4.35 -6.75
CA ASP A 221 2.21 -4.49 -7.76
C ASP A 221 3.16 -3.29 -7.76
N GLY A 222 4.25 -3.34 -8.55
CA GLY A 222 5.19 -2.23 -8.74
C GLY A 222 6.21 -2.06 -7.62
N ILE A 223 6.45 -3.09 -6.81
CA ILE A 223 7.41 -3.02 -5.70
C ILE A 223 8.88 -3.01 -6.15
N ASP A 224 9.16 -3.23 -7.41
CA ASP A 224 10.52 -3.25 -7.99
C ASP A 224 11.00 -1.87 -8.45
N ALA A 225 10.14 -0.86 -8.41
CA ALA A 225 10.45 0.52 -8.73
C ALA A 225 10.95 1.31 -7.50
N ARG A 226 12.26 1.22 -7.22
CA ARG A 226 12.86 2.01 -6.12
C ARG A 226 12.90 3.50 -6.48
N PRO A 227 12.36 4.40 -5.60
CA PRO A 227 12.53 5.84 -5.76
C PRO A 227 14.01 6.23 -5.73
N ARG A 228 14.40 7.18 -6.60
CA ARG A 228 15.80 7.59 -6.77
C ARG A 228 16.43 8.20 -5.51
N GLU A 229 15.61 8.80 -4.67
CA GLU A 229 16.01 9.56 -3.47
C GLU A 229 16.21 8.68 -2.23
N ILE A 230 15.92 7.37 -2.33
CA ILE A 230 15.95 6.44 -1.22
C ILE A 230 17.07 5.42 -1.46
N ASP A 231 17.92 5.21 -0.45
CA ASP A 231 18.97 4.22 -0.53
C ASP A 231 18.43 2.77 -0.50
N ASN A 232 19.28 1.80 -0.80
CA ASN A 232 18.87 0.42 -0.90
C ASN A 232 18.43 -0.16 0.45
N GLU A 233 19.09 0.20 1.53
CA GLU A 233 18.82 -0.35 2.86
C GLU A 233 17.43 0.08 3.34
N GLN A 234 17.15 1.38 3.32
CA GLN A 234 15.82 1.92 3.65
C GLN A 234 14.72 1.36 2.75
N TYR A 235 15.02 1.18 1.46
CA TYR A 235 14.05 0.60 0.54
C TYR A 235 13.70 -0.85 0.90
N PHE A 236 14.71 -1.69 1.20
CA PHE A 236 14.47 -3.08 1.60
C PHE A 236 13.80 -3.18 2.98
N GLU A 237 14.10 -2.29 3.91
CA GLU A 237 13.36 -2.19 5.18
C GLU A 237 11.88 -1.86 4.94
N CYS A 238 11.60 -0.90 4.05
CA CYS A 238 10.24 -0.54 3.67
C CYS A 238 9.49 -1.71 3.05
N LEU A 239 10.12 -2.45 2.12
CA LEU A 239 9.53 -3.64 1.51
C LEU A 239 9.33 -4.78 2.52
N THR A 240 10.27 -4.97 3.44
CA THR A 240 10.11 -5.92 4.55
C THR A 240 8.90 -5.56 5.41
N GLY A 241 8.71 -4.27 5.68
CA GLY A 241 7.51 -3.76 6.33
C GLY A 241 6.23 -4.08 5.57
N LEU A 242 6.23 -3.93 4.24
CA LEU A 242 5.10 -4.27 3.38
C LEU A 242 4.77 -5.77 3.45
N VAL A 243 5.78 -6.63 3.30
CA VAL A 243 5.58 -8.10 3.38
C VAL A 243 4.98 -8.50 4.74
N ASN A 244 5.53 -7.96 5.83
CA ASN A 244 5.02 -8.22 7.17
C ASN A 244 3.59 -7.69 7.37
N ALA A 245 3.26 -6.53 6.79
CA ALA A 245 1.91 -5.98 6.82
C ALA A 245 0.93 -6.89 6.05
N VAL A 246 1.29 -7.34 4.86
CA VAL A 246 0.46 -8.26 4.04
C VAL A 246 0.19 -9.57 4.80
N LEU A 247 1.22 -10.15 5.43
CA LEU A 247 1.06 -11.35 6.24
C LEU A 247 0.13 -11.10 7.43
N GLU A 248 0.39 -10.08 8.24
CA GLU A 248 -0.43 -9.77 9.42
C GLU A 248 -1.89 -9.51 9.05
N MET A 249 -2.13 -8.71 8.02
CA MET A 249 -3.49 -8.34 7.61
C MET A 249 -4.29 -9.52 7.05
N ASN A 250 -3.67 -10.42 6.31
CA ASN A 250 -4.32 -11.63 5.80
C ASN A 250 -4.73 -12.62 6.92
N TYR A 251 -4.14 -12.49 8.11
CA TYR A 251 -4.54 -13.26 9.32
C TYR A 251 -5.44 -12.46 10.28
N SER A 252 -5.81 -11.22 9.92
CA SER A 252 -6.64 -10.32 10.73
C SER A 252 -8.14 -10.45 10.43
N VAL A 253 -8.91 -9.44 10.82
CA VAL A 253 -10.34 -9.29 10.51
C VAL A 253 -10.65 -9.43 9.01
N LEU A 254 -9.71 -9.15 8.13
CA LEU A 254 -9.90 -9.26 6.68
C LEU A 254 -10.19 -10.70 6.25
N ARG A 255 -9.54 -11.69 6.88
CA ARG A 255 -9.78 -13.11 6.59
C ARG A 255 -11.23 -13.51 6.87
N GLU A 256 -11.79 -13.07 8.00
CA GLU A 256 -13.19 -13.35 8.36
C GLU A 256 -14.17 -12.71 7.37
N LYS A 257 -13.77 -11.58 6.77
CA LYS A 257 -14.54 -10.87 5.73
C LYS A 257 -14.30 -11.38 4.33
N LYS A 258 -13.50 -12.44 4.15
CA LYS A 258 -13.11 -12.98 2.83
C LYS A 258 -12.39 -11.93 1.97
N ILE A 259 -11.60 -11.07 2.59
CA ILE A 259 -10.73 -10.11 1.92
C ILE A 259 -9.31 -10.66 1.98
N LYS A 260 -8.65 -10.70 0.84
CA LYS A 260 -7.26 -11.16 0.69
C LYS A 260 -6.41 -10.09 0.03
N ILE A 261 -5.18 -9.94 0.50
CA ILE A 261 -4.15 -9.10 -0.09
C ILE A 261 -3.13 -10.02 -0.74
N MET A 262 -2.83 -9.80 -2.00
CA MET A 262 -1.82 -10.54 -2.75
C MET A 262 -0.73 -9.58 -3.24
N LEU A 263 0.51 -9.90 -2.90
CA LEU A 263 1.69 -9.13 -3.29
C LEU A 263 2.37 -9.78 -4.50
N LEU A 264 2.55 -9.01 -5.56
CA LEU A 264 3.32 -9.40 -6.74
C LEU A 264 4.79 -9.05 -6.52
N ILE A 265 5.66 -10.05 -6.50
CA ILE A 265 7.06 -9.86 -6.10
C ILE A 265 8.02 -10.65 -6.98
N ARG A 266 9.23 -10.12 -7.18
CA ARG A 266 10.32 -10.82 -7.86
C ARG A 266 11.16 -11.62 -6.86
N PRO A 267 11.67 -12.81 -7.25
CA PRO A 267 12.52 -13.62 -6.38
C PRO A 267 13.75 -12.87 -5.89
N ASP A 268 14.43 -12.10 -6.78
CA ASP A 268 15.65 -11.37 -6.44
C ASP A 268 15.45 -10.25 -5.40
N ILE A 269 14.24 -9.66 -5.35
CA ILE A 269 13.86 -8.71 -4.32
C ILE A 269 13.56 -9.44 -3.01
N MET A 270 12.79 -10.52 -3.08
CA MET A 270 12.41 -11.31 -1.91
C MET A 270 13.63 -11.85 -1.16
N TYR A 271 14.66 -12.35 -1.86
CA TYR A 271 15.89 -12.86 -1.27
C TYR A 271 16.76 -11.78 -0.61
N LYS A 272 16.62 -10.52 -0.99
CA LYS A 272 17.40 -9.40 -0.40
C LYS A 272 16.75 -8.81 0.85
N MET A 273 15.48 -9.13 1.12
CA MET A 273 14.81 -8.65 2.32
C MET A 273 15.23 -9.44 3.56
N PRO A 274 15.49 -8.77 4.69
CA PRO A 274 15.79 -9.43 5.96
C PRO A 274 14.52 -10.01 6.60
N ILE A 275 13.87 -10.96 5.93
CA ILE A 275 12.66 -11.61 6.45
C ILE A 275 13.07 -12.72 7.42
N HIS A 276 12.96 -12.44 8.71
CA HIS A 276 13.14 -13.43 9.77
C HIS A 276 11.88 -14.29 9.85
N ASN A 277 11.80 -15.45 9.28
CA ASN A 277 10.72 -16.47 9.39
C ASN A 277 10.05 -16.91 8.07
N MET A 278 10.78 -16.98 6.96
CA MET A 278 10.24 -17.62 5.74
C MET A 278 10.11 -19.16 5.81
N ASN A 279 10.41 -19.78 6.94
CA ASN A 279 10.40 -21.24 7.11
C ASN A 279 9.21 -21.78 7.94
N GLN A 280 8.09 -21.04 7.97
CA GLN A 280 6.84 -21.56 8.56
C GLN A 280 5.74 -21.70 7.52
#